data_a6c1cda1a65f774810dd9d71d7a1fd4b
#
_entry.id   a6c1cda1a65f774810dd9d71d7a1fd4b
#
_cell.length_a   1.000
_cell.length_b   1.000
_cell.length_c   1.000
_cell.angle_alpha   90.00
_cell.angle_beta   90.00
_cell.angle_gamma   90.00
#
_symmetry.space_group_name_H-M   'P 1'
#
loop_
_entity.id
_entity.type
_entity.pdbx_description
1 polymer ?
#
loop_
_entity_poly.entity_id
_entity_poly.type
_entity_poly.pdbx_seq_one_letter_code
_entity_poly.pdbx_strand_id
1 'polypeptide(L)'
;MQRIKLLKIALGTMALASGISITPVYAIDEYNTVPGLTAVGAPLGLHGVDPVAFIQLDNRIEGAAQHTAMHDGVAYYFASEANLNTFKKTPAKYVPQNGGFCTYGVSVGKKFDGNPRYAAVVDEKLYVFLNEDILKAYQKDPKGTISKAKKNWEEIEHKAAKSL
;
A
#
# COMPACT_ATOMS: atom_id res chain seq x y z
N MET A 1 39.93 5.70 -71.32
CA MET A 1 39.70 4.68 -70.28
C MET A 1 39.38 5.40 -68.98
N GLN A 2 38.08 5.56 -68.65
CA GLN A 2 37.61 6.18 -67.41
C GLN A 2 37.20 5.09 -66.45
N ARG A 3 37.85 5.10 -65.26
CA ARG A 3 37.55 4.14 -64.19
C ARG A 3 36.38 4.71 -63.33
N ILE A 4 35.24 4.01 -63.39
CA ILE A 4 34.08 4.30 -62.56
C ILE A 4 34.35 3.77 -61.14
N LYS A 5 34.40 4.66 -60.11
CA LYS A 5 34.47 4.27 -58.72
C LYS A 5 33.07 3.94 -58.21
N LEU A 6 32.83 2.71 -57.87
CA LEU A 6 31.62 2.29 -57.16
C LEU A 6 31.63 2.76 -55.72
N LEU A 7 30.65 3.61 -55.38
CA LEU A 7 30.41 4.08 -54.02
C LEU A 7 29.55 3.02 -53.31
N LYS A 8 30.14 2.35 -52.31
CA LYS A 8 29.37 1.39 -51.47
C LYS A 8 28.58 2.19 -50.44
N ILE A 9 27.25 2.26 -50.58
CA ILE A 9 26.35 2.79 -49.58
C ILE A 9 26.13 1.66 -48.56
N ALA A 10 26.64 1.88 -47.33
CA ALA A 10 26.37 1.01 -46.21
C ALA A 10 25.02 1.43 -45.62
N LEU A 11 24.00 0.59 -45.79
CA LEU A 11 22.71 0.73 -45.06
C LEU A 11 22.95 0.30 -43.60
N GLY A 12 23.04 1.31 -42.71
CA GLY A 12 23.02 1.05 -41.28
C GLY A 12 21.60 0.70 -40.84
N THR A 13 21.36 -0.54 -40.49
CA THR A 13 20.11 -0.96 -39.80
C THR A 13 20.09 -0.41 -38.38
N MET A 14 19.31 0.63 -38.17
CA MET A 14 19.03 1.19 -36.84
C MET A 14 18.02 0.28 -36.15
N ALA A 15 18.47 -0.61 -35.28
CA ALA A 15 17.61 -1.42 -34.43
C ALA A 15 16.96 -0.51 -33.36
N LEU A 16 15.69 -0.19 -33.52
CA LEU A 16 14.88 0.41 -32.48
C LEU A 16 14.66 -0.63 -31.39
N ALA A 17 15.46 -0.59 -30.34
CA ALA A 17 15.19 -1.32 -29.11
C ALA A 17 13.99 -0.66 -28.43
N SER A 18 12.79 -1.19 -28.67
CA SER A 18 11.58 -0.85 -27.91
C SER A 18 11.79 -1.39 -26.50
N GLY A 19 12.29 -0.55 -25.61
CA GLY A 19 12.33 -0.87 -24.17
C GLY A 19 10.90 -1.05 -23.67
N ILE A 20 10.50 -2.30 -23.42
CA ILE A 20 9.27 -2.60 -22.68
C ILE A 20 9.54 -2.16 -21.25
N SER A 21 9.05 -0.98 -20.87
CA SER A 21 9.00 -0.56 -19.46
C SER A 21 8.03 -1.49 -18.75
N ILE A 22 8.54 -2.52 -18.10
CA ILE A 22 7.74 -3.32 -17.16
C ILE A 22 7.56 -2.44 -15.93
N THR A 23 6.45 -1.67 -15.89
CA THR A 23 6.01 -1.08 -14.63
C THR A 23 5.66 -2.26 -13.72
N PRO A 24 6.18 -2.32 -12.48
CA PRO A 24 5.74 -3.33 -11.54
C PRO A 24 4.23 -3.15 -11.35
N VAL A 25 3.46 -4.13 -11.76
CA VAL A 25 2.07 -4.26 -11.33
C VAL A 25 2.16 -4.67 -9.88
N TYR A 26 2.09 -3.68 -8.97
CA TYR A 26 1.93 -3.98 -7.56
C TYR A 26 0.65 -4.80 -7.44
N ALA A 27 0.76 -5.98 -6.84
CA ALA A 27 -0.37 -6.86 -6.71
C ALA A 27 -1.41 -6.15 -5.84
N ILE A 28 -2.56 -5.83 -6.43
CA ILE A 28 -3.73 -5.25 -5.75
C ILE A 28 -4.07 -6.05 -4.48
N ASP A 29 -3.62 -7.29 -4.42
CA ASP A 29 -3.84 -8.20 -3.31
C ASP A 29 -2.98 -7.94 -2.04
N GLU A 30 -1.92 -7.13 -2.12
CA GLU A 30 -1.04 -6.82 -0.99
C GLU A 30 -1.60 -5.74 -0.07
N TYR A 31 -2.55 -4.94 -0.55
CA TYR A 31 -3.09 -3.79 0.18
C TYR A 31 -4.61 -3.82 0.25
N ASN A 32 -5.13 -3.53 1.44
CA ASN A 32 -6.55 -3.30 1.67
C ASN A 32 -6.90 -1.88 1.26
N THR A 33 -7.67 -1.75 0.18
CA THR A 33 -8.03 -0.46 -0.41
C THR A 33 -9.50 -0.36 -0.70
N VAL A 34 -10.01 0.86 -0.71
CA VAL A 34 -11.37 1.15 -1.16
C VAL A 34 -11.47 0.93 -2.68
N PRO A 35 -12.53 0.27 -3.18
CA PRO A 35 -12.73 0.10 -4.61
C PRO A 35 -12.75 1.42 -5.38
N GLY A 36 -12.09 1.44 -6.54
CA GLY A 36 -11.98 2.63 -7.40
C GLY A 36 -10.64 3.34 -7.28
N LEU A 37 -10.48 4.41 -8.06
CA LEU A 37 -9.25 5.20 -8.11
C LEU A 37 -9.50 6.61 -7.61
N THR A 38 -8.54 7.13 -6.87
CA THR A 38 -8.48 8.55 -6.49
C THR A 38 -8.08 9.42 -7.69
N ALA A 39 -8.11 10.74 -7.53
CA ALA A 39 -7.68 11.69 -8.55
C ALA A 39 -6.20 11.53 -8.96
N VAL A 40 -5.37 10.90 -8.12
CA VAL A 40 -3.97 10.58 -8.45
C VAL A 40 -3.79 9.24 -9.16
N GLY A 41 -4.87 8.56 -9.52
CA GLY A 41 -4.84 7.32 -10.30
C GLY A 41 -4.46 6.07 -9.50
N ALA A 42 -4.55 6.11 -8.16
CA ALA A 42 -4.27 4.99 -7.27
C ALA A 42 -5.47 4.69 -6.35
N PRO A 43 -5.70 3.44 -5.93
CA PRO A 43 -6.74 3.10 -4.98
C PRO A 43 -6.46 3.72 -3.60
N LEU A 44 -7.52 4.01 -2.83
CA LEU A 44 -7.42 4.68 -1.53
C LEU A 44 -7.21 3.67 -0.41
N GLY A 45 -6.12 3.84 0.34
CA GLY A 45 -5.83 3.07 1.56
C GLY A 45 -6.52 3.65 2.80
N LEU A 46 -6.59 2.85 3.83
CA LEU A 46 -7.07 3.19 5.18
C LEU A 46 -8.42 3.94 5.17
N HIS A 47 -9.28 3.65 4.18
CA HIS A 47 -10.61 4.27 3.97
C HIS A 47 -10.58 5.82 3.99
N GLY A 48 -9.42 6.43 3.65
CA GLY A 48 -9.25 7.89 3.64
C GLY A 48 -8.94 8.53 4.99
N VAL A 49 -8.74 7.76 6.03
CA VAL A 49 -8.29 8.25 7.35
C VAL A 49 -6.82 8.62 7.27
N ASP A 50 -6.42 9.71 7.96
CA ASP A 50 -5.05 10.18 8.03
C ASP A 50 -4.18 9.27 8.91
N PRO A 51 -3.22 8.51 8.32
CA PRO A 51 -2.39 7.59 9.07
C PRO A 51 -1.38 8.29 9.99
N VAL A 52 -0.97 9.51 9.67
CA VAL A 52 -0.04 10.29 10.50
C VAL A 52 -0.76 10.77 11.77
N ALA A 53 -1.94 11.36 11.61
CA ALA A 53 -2.76 11.79 12.73
C ALA A 53 -3.11 10.58 13.63
N PHE A 54 -3.43 9.44 13.03
CA PHE A 54 -3.76 8.24 13.79
C PHE A 54 -2.62 7.80 14.71
N ILE A 55 -1.40 7.69 14.17
CA ILE A 55 -0.24 7.23 14.95
C ILE A 55 0.21 8.27 15.98
N GLN A 56 0.18 9.56 15.61
CA GLN A 56 0.68 10.61 16.50
C GLN A 56 -0.28 10.99 17.63
N LEU A 57 -1.59 10.90 17.38
CA LEU A 57 -2.63 11.35 18.29
C LEU A 57 -3.45 10.21 18.91
N ASP A 58 -3.19 8.96 18.48
CA ASP A 58 -4.02 7.79 18.78
C ASP A 58 -5.52 8.06 18.52
N ASN A 59 -5.79 8.81 17.44
CA ASN A 59 -7.12 9.26 17.11
C ASN A 59 -7.38 9.20 15.61
N ARG A 60 -8.59 8.73 15.25
CA ARG A 60 -9.06 8.67 13.87
C ARG A 60 -9.47 10.08 13.41
N ILE A 61 -8.73 10.61 12.45
CA ILE A 61 -9.03 11.91 11.80
C ILE A 61 -9.17 11.62 10.30
N GLU A 62 -10.26 12.10 9.70
CA GLU A 62 -10.47 11.97 8.25
C GLU A 62 -9.45 12.83 7.49
N GLY A 63 -8.84 12.25 6.47
CA GLY A 63 -8.03 12.97 5.51
C GLY A 63 -8.89 13.65 4.45
N ALA A 64 -8.29 14.57 3.72
CA ALA A 64 -8.92 15.28 2.61
C ALA A 64 -8.15 15.04 1.31
N ALA A 65 -8.86 14.87 0.20
CA ALA A 65 -8.28 14.54 -1.10
C ALA A 65 -7.25 15.57 -1.62
N GLN A 66 -7.36 16.83 -1.19
CA GLN A 66 -6.38 17.88 -1.50
C GLN A 66 -5.00 17.62 -0.90
N HIS A 67 -4.92 16.84 0.16
CA HIS A 67 -3.68 16.43 0.80
C HIS A 67 -3.46 14.93 0.55
N THR A 68 -3.01 14.59 -0.64
CA THR A 68 -2.80 13.19 -1.07
C THR A 68 -1.33 12.89 -1.31
N ALA A 69 -0.86 11.74 -0.84
CA ALA A 69 0.40 11.14 -1.27
C ALA A 69 0.19 9.68 -1.65
N MET A 70 1.05 9.17 -2.53
CA MET A 70 1.12 7.75 -2.88
C MET A 70 2.32 7.08 -2.21
N HIS A 71 2.12 5.84 -1.80
CA HIS A 71 3.19 4.94 -1.39
C HIS A 71 2.83 3.51 -1.82
N ASP A 72 3.75 2.84 -2.51
CA ASP A 72 3.59 1.47 -3.04
C ASP A 72 2.28 1.24 -3.81
N GLY A 73 1.91 2.21 -4.66
CA GLY A 73 0.71 2.12 -5.49
C GLY A 73 -0.61 2.42 -4.77
N VAL A 74 -0.58 2.78 -3.47
CA VAL A 74 -1.75 3.14 -2.66
C VAL A 74 -1.75 4.64 -2.38
N ALA A 75 -2.90 5.30 -2.56
CA ALA A 75 -3.11 6.70 -2.18
C ALA A 75 -3.55 6.80 -0.71
N TYR A 76 -3.01 7.76 0.01
CA TYR A 76 -3.39 8.09 1.38
C TYR A 76 -3.81 9.56 1.46
N TYR A 77 -4.87 9.84 2.21
CA TYR A 77 -5.36 11.19 2.47
C TYR A 77 -4.86 11.69 3.83
N PHE A 78 -4.61 12.98 3.93
CA PHE A 78 -4.13 13.62 5.15
C PHE A 78 -5.04 14.78 5.55
N ALA A 79 -5.17 15.00 6.85
CA ALA A 79 -5.98 16.08 7.41
C ALA A 79 -5.33 17.46 7.21
N SER A 80 -4.01 17.49 6.97
CA SER A 80 -3.25 18.72 6.77
C SER A 80 -2.05 18.53 5.85
N GLU A 81 -1.55 19.63 5.30
CA GLU A 81 -0.30 19.65 4.54
C GLU A 81 0.91 19.25 5.42
N ALA A 82 0.88 19.58 6.71
CA ALA A 82 1.92 19.17 7.65
C ALA A 82 2.01 17.65 7.78
N ASN A 83 0.87 16.96 7.91
CA ASN A 83 0.82 15.50 7.97
C ASN A 83 1.24 14.86 6.63
N LEU A 84 0.77 15.41 5.51
CA LEU A 84 1.21 15.02 4.18
C LEU A 84 2.74 15.07 4.04
N ASN A 85 3.35 16.18 4.46
CA ASN A 85 4.80 16.36 4.39
C ASN A 85 5.55 15.45 5.37
N THR A 86 4.96 15.16 6.52
CA THR A 86 5.50 14.18 7.48
C THR A 86 5.50 12.77 6.90
N PHE A 87 4.39 12.36 6.29
CA PHE A 87 4.29 11.07 5.61
C PHE A 87 5.32 10.92 4.48
N LYS A 88 5.46 11.93 3.60
CA LYS A 88 6.41 11.90 2.49
C LYS A 88 7.87 11.68 2.90
N LYS A 89 8.25 12.08 4.11
CA LYS A 89 9.61 11.88 4.62
C LYS A 89 9.88 10.43 5.02
N THR A 90 8.91 9.75 5.59
CA THR A 90 9.05 8.38 6.11
C THR A 90 7.74 7.59 5.97
N PRO A 91 7.28 7.29 4.74
CA PRO A 91 5.96 6.67 4.53
C PRO A 91 5.81 5.33 5.26
N ALA A 92 6.84 4.49 5.22
CA ALA A 92 6.85 3.17 5.85
C ALA A 92 6.56 3.19 7.36
N LYS A 93 6.79 4.32 8.04
CA LYS A 93 6.45 4.50 9.45
C LYS A 93 4.93 4.58 9.67
N TYR A 94 4.19 5.14 8.71
CA TYR A 94 2.79 5.54 8.88
C TYR A 94 1.80 4.62 8.17
N VAL A 95 2.22 3.80 7.21
CA VAL A 95 1.33 2.85 6.56
C VAL A 95 0.81 1.81 7.57
N PRO A 96 -0.46 1.37 7.47
CA PRO A 96 -0.99 0.36 8.36
C PRO A 96 -0.26 -0.98 8.20
N GLN A 97 -0.12 -1.72 9.27
CA GLN A 97 0.49 -3.04 9.26
C GLN A 97 -0.37 -4.03 8.46
N ASN A 98 0.25 -5.10 7.97
CA ASN A 98 -0.39 -6.16 7.18
C ASN A 98 -1.14 -5.61 5.94
N GLY A 99 -0.55 -4.62 5.25
CA GLY A 99 -1.17 -3.98 4.09
C GLY A 99 -2.50 -3.28 4.39
N GLY A 100 -2.85 -3.04 5.65
CA GLY A 100 -4.14 -2.48 6.05
C GLY A 100 -5.28 -3.50 6.13
N PHE A 101 -5.00 -4.79 5.99
CA PHE A 101 -5.98 -5.84 6.28
C PHE A 101 -6.19 -6.02 7.79
N CYS A 102 -7.33 -6.60 8.16
CA CYS A 102 -7.67 -6.93 9.53
C CYS A 102 -6.57 -7.79 10.17
N THR A 103 -5.87 -7.25 11.18
CA THR A 103 -4.73 -7.92 11.83
C THR A 103 -5.14 -9.25 12.48
N TYR A 104 -6.35 -9.31 13.07
CA TYR A 104 -6.86 -10.58 13.63
C TYR A 104 -7.12 -11.60 12.52
N GLY A 105 -7.67 -11.17 11.38
CA GLY A 105 -7.83 -12.03 10.19
C GLY A 105 -6.49 -12.59 9.72
N VAL A 106 -5.47 -11.74 9.60
CA VAL A 106 -4.11 -12.16 9.22
C VAL A 106 -3.53 -13.13 10.24
N SER A 107 -3.81 -12.95 11.53
CA SER A 107 -3.33 -13.89 12.58
C SER A 107 -3.89 -15.31 12.45
N VAL A 108 -4.97 -15.49 11.69
CA VAL A 108 -5.57 -16.79 11.35
C VAL A 108 -5.44 -17.14 9.86
N GLY A 109 -4.54 -16.47 9.13
CA GLY A 109 -4.21 -16.77 7.73
C GLY A 109 -5.23 -16.27 6.72
N LYS A 110 -6.02 -15.23 7.05
CA LYS A 110 -7.07 -14.65 6.20
C LYS A 110 -6.88 -13.16 5.99
N LYS A 111 -7.31 -12.66 4.83
CA LYS A 111 -7.37 -11.23 4.51
C LYS A 111 -8.82 -10.76 4.53
N PHE A 112 -9.20 -10.04 5.57
CA PHE A 112 -10.48 -9.34 5.68
C PHE A 112 -10.25 -7.84 5.66
N ASP A 113 -11.29 -7.06 5.33
CA ASP A 113 -11.24 -5.61 5.40
C ASP A 113 -10.75 -5.13 6.78
N GLY A 114 -9.85 -4.15 6.76
CA GLY A 114 -9.34 -3.46 7.93
C GLY A 114 -10.04 -2.11 8.06
N ASN A 115 -11.04 -2.02 8.93
CA ASN A 115 -11.80 -0.79 9.14
C ASN A 115 -11.08 0.11 10.16
N PRO A 116 -10.63 1.32 9.80
CA PRO A 116 -9.90 2.22 10.69
C PRO A 116 -10.74 2.77 11.87
N ARG A 117 -12.05 2.50 11.87
CA ARG A 117 -12.90 2.75 13.05
C ARG A 117 -12.54 1.82 14.22
N TYR A 118 -12.00 0.68 13.92
CA TYR A 118 -11.58 -0.36 14.86
C TYR A 118 -10.09 -0.59 14.70
N ALA A 119 -9.30 0.16 15.47
CA ALA A 119 -7.86 0.17 15.32
C ALA A 119 -7.14 0.20 16.67
N ALA A 120 -5.86 -0.06 16.66
CA ALA A 120 -4.95 0.11 17.79
C ALA A 120 -3.58 0.59 17.30
N VAL A 121 -2.97 1.49 18.06
CA VAL A 121 -1.57 1.87 17.89
C VAL A 121 -0.74 1.15 18.94
N VAL A 122 0.22 0.34 18.50
CA VAL A 122 1.12 -0.41 19.38
C VAL A 122 2.55 -0.23 18.87
N ASP A 123 3.44 0.24 19.71
CA ASP A 123 4.84 0.51 19.36
C ASP A 123 4.97 1.38 18.10
N GLU A 124 4.22 2.49 18.06
CA GLU A 124 4.13 3.42 16.91
C GLU A 124 3.69 2.77 15.59
N LYS A 125 3.01 1.64 15.62
CA LYS A 125 2.47 0.92 14.46
C LYS A 125 0.97 0.87 14.50
N LEU A 126 0.34 1.12 13.35
CA LEU A 126 -1.11 1.12 13.20
C LEU A 126 -1.60 -0.28 12.77
N TYR A 127 -2.48 -0.85 13.58
CA TYR A 127 -3.19 -2.09 13.33
C TYR A 127 -4.68 -1.82 13.21
N VAL A 128 -5.32 -2.41 12.21
CA VAL A 128 -6.75 -2.24 11.95
C VAL A 128 -7.48 -3.57 12.07
N PHE A 129 -8.77 -3.51 12.37
CA PHE A 129 -9.61 -4.69 12.60
C PHE A 129 -10.93 -4.59 11.83
N LEU A 130 -11.58 -5.71 11.57
CA LEU A 130 -12.80 -5.77 10.75
C LEU A 130 -13.97 -5.02 11.41
N ASN A 131 -14.19 -5.25 12.71
CA ASN A 131 -15.31 -4.71 13.48
C ASN A 131 -14.98 -4.71 14.98
N GLU A 132 -15.94 -4.24 15.79
CA GLU A 132 -15.80 -4.11 17.24
C GLU A 132 -15.57 -5.46 17.94
N ASP A 133 -16.26 -6.51 17.53
CA ASP A 133 -16.12 -7.83 18.16
C ASP A 133 -14.72 -8.42 17.92
N ILE A 134 -14.20 -8.20 16.72
CA ILE A 134 -12.81 -8.61 16.37
C ILE A 134 -11.78 -7.77 17.12
N LEU A 135 -12.02 -6.47 17.31
CA LEU A 135 -11.15 -5.64 18.16
C LEU A 135 -11.17 -6.15 19.62
N LYS A 136 -12.36 -6.48 20.17
CA LYS A 136 -12.47 -7.09 21.50
C LYS A 136 -11.78 -8.45 21.60
N ALA A 137 -11.83 -9.26 20.53
CA ALA A 137 -11.11 -10.53 20.48
C ALA A 137 -9.58 -10.32 20.49
N TYR A 138 -9.07 -9.36 19.71
CA TYR A 138 -7.67 -8.94 19.74
C TYR A 138 -7.23 -8.47 21.13
N GLN A 139 -8.05 -7.67 21.82
CA GLN A 139 -7.73 -7.13 23.15
C GLN A 139 -7.53 -8.19 24.24
N LYS A 140 -7.97 -9.43 24.03
CA LYS A 140 -7.73 -10.55 24.95
C LYS A 140 -6.28 -11.07 24.89
N ASP A 141 -5.63 -10.98 23.71
CA ASP A 141 -4.22 -11.38 23.51
C ASP A 141 -3.57 -10.53 22.40
N PRO A 142 -3.28 -9.24 22.66
CA PRO A 142 -2.70 -8.38 21.65
C PRO A 142 -1.34 -8.86 21.14
N LYS A 143 -0.45 -9.26 22.05
CA LYS A 143 0.91 -9.70 21.70
C LYS A 143 0.90 -10.98 20.87
N GLY A 144 0.11 -11.97 21.27
CA GLY A 144 -0.03 -13.21 20.53
C GLY A 144 -0.66 -13.01 19.15
N THR A 145 -1.71 -12.16 19.06
CA THR A 145 -2.33 -11.82 17.78
C THR A 145 -1.36 -11.15 16.82
N ILE A 146 -0.63 -10.11 17.27
CA ILE A 146 0.37 -9.41 16.44
C ILE A 146 1.50 -10.36 16.01
N SER A 147 2.00 -11.20 16.91
CA SER A 147 3.06 -12.16 16.60
C SER A 147 2.63 -13.16 15.53
N LYS A 148 1.43 -13.74 15.66
CA LYS A 148 0.85 -14.65 14.66
C LYS A 148 0.59 -13.94 13.32
N ALA A 149 0.06 -12.73 13.38
CA ALA A 149 -0.19 -11.94 12.17
C ALA A 149 1.11 -11.66 11.41
N LYS A 150 2.18 -11.26 12.10
CA LYS A 150 3.48 -11.03 11.48
C LYS A 150 4.01 -12.27 10.78
N LYS A 151 3.96 -13.44 11.43
CA LYS A 151 4.41 -14.70 10.83
C LYS A 151 3.58 -15.09 9.61
N ASN A 152 2.25 -15.05 9.74
CA ASN A 152 1.36 -15.43 8.63
C ASN A 152 1.43 -14.44 7.46
N TRP A 153 1.70 -13.15 7.74
CA TRP A 153 1.83 -12.14 6.70
C TRP A 153 2.93 -12.50 5.70
N GLU A 154 4.08 -12.97 6.15
CA GLU A 154 5.18 -13.44 5.29
C GLU A 154 4.74 -14.54 4.30
N GLU A 155 3.71 -15.33 4.65
CA GLU A 155 3.19 -16.41 3.82
C GLU A 155 2.06 -15.99 2.89
N ILE A 156 1.26 -14.99 3.27
CA ILE A 156 0.02 -14.62 2.56
C ILE A 156 0.05 -13.25 1.88
N GLU A 157 1.07 -12.42 2.11
CA GLU A 157 1.17 -11.05 1.60
C GLU A 157 0.86 -10.96 0.10
N HIS A 158 1.41 -11.87 -0.69
CA HIS A 158 1.23 -11.88 -2.14
C HIS A 158 0.07 -12.77 -2.63
N LYS A 159 -0.78 -13.28 -1.72
CA LYS A 159 -1.91 -14.12 -2.08
C LYS A 159 -3.20 -13.29 -2.16
N ALA A 160 -4.01 -13.55 -3.18
CA ALA A 160 -5.31 -12.92 -3.29
C ALA A 160 -6.20 -13.28 -2.08
N ALA A 161 -6.91 -12.29 -1.52
CA ALA A 161 -7.79 -12.50 -0.36
C ALA A 161 -8.82 -13.63 -0.58
N LYS A 162 -9.33 -13.75 -1.83
CA LYS A 162 -10.30 -14.77 -2.22
C LYS A 162 -9.72 -16.20 -2.27
N SER A 163 -8.40 -16.34 -2.25
CA SER A 163 -7.70 -17.65 -2.30
C SER A 163 -7.33 -18.18 -0.91
N LEU A 164 -7.61 -17.39 0.14
CA LEU A 164 -7.27 -17.70 1.53
C LEU A 164 -8.53 -18.22 2.34
#